data_e538e8b514c3bc0c4d2749009573115f
#
_entry.id   e538e8b514c3bc0c4d2749009573115f
#
_cell.length_a   1.000
_cell.length_b   1.000
_cell.length_c   1.000
_cell.angle_alpha   90.00
_cell.angle_beta   90.00
_cell.angle_gamma   90.00
#
_symmetry.space_group_name_H-M   'P 1'
#
loop_
_entity.id
_entity.type
_entity.pdbx_description
1 polymer ?
#
loop_
_entity_poly.entity_id
_entity_poly.type
_entity_poly.pdbx_seq_one_letter_code
_entity_poly.pdbx_strand_id
1 'polypeptide(L)'
;MKNNKKEYKDSIRIVNMSSYQAPTIQEVHNKEWVAFGDNNDYFDNLIERYLDSPTNGRCINGIVDMVYGRGLESTNSDIFPEDYVKMKQLLRPREVKRLVNDYKLLGQGAMQLTYNKAKTKILKVSHFPMETLRAEKATKGKIKAYYYHPSWKDCKNSDSPKRIPTFGSGSKTEVNELYVFKPYRSGFYYYATVDYQACLQYAELESEVSNYHIS
;
A
#
# COMPACT_ATOMS: atom_id res chain seq x y z
N MET A 1 42.92 -38.99 13.90
CA MET A 1 41.84 -38.56 12.97
C MET A 1 40.52 -38.56 13.77
N LYS A 2 40.06 -37.37 14.15
CA LYS A 2 38.77 -37.24 14.87
C LYS A 2 37.69 -36.98 13.81
N ASN A 3 36.79 -37.94 13.62
CA ASN A 3 35.61 -37.77 12.78
C ASN A 3 34.63 -36.80 13.46
N ASN A 4 34.57 -35.56 12.97
CA ASN A 4 33.48 -34.63 13.29
C ASN A 4 32.24 -35.07 12.49
N LYS A 5 31.39 -35.90 13.05
CA LYS A 5 30.01 -36.03 12.59
C LYS A 5 29.28 -34.73 12.89
N LYS A 6 28.96 -33.95 11.86
CA LYS A 6 27.97 -32.88 11.95
C LYS A 6 26.63 -33.55 12.24
N GLU A 7 26.12 -33.36 13.45
CA GLU A 7 24.72 -33.66 13.78
C GLU A 7 23.86 -32.67 13.00
N TYR A 8 23.19 -33.15 11.98
CA TYR A 8 22.08 -32.42 11.34
C TYR A 8 20.92 -32.43 12.36
N LYS A 9 20.70 -31.29 13.01
CA LYS A 9 19.44 -31.06 13.72
C LYS A 9 18.35 -30.89 12.67
N ASP A 10 17.59 -31.96 12.43
CA ASP A 10 16.35 -31.91 11.68
C ASP A 10 15.36 -31.01 12.46
N SER A 11 15.36 -29.72 12.16
CA SER A 11 14.32 -28.83 12.64
C SER A 11 13.09 -29.01 11.75
N ILE A 12 12.14 -29.81 12.20
CA ILE A 12 10.82 -29.87 11.56
C ILE A 12 10.18 -28.50 11.70
N ARG A 13 10.07 -27.76 10.61
CA ARG A 13 9.25 -26.54 10.54
C ARG A 13 7.86 -26.93 10.08
N ILE A 14 6.88 -26.71 10.94
CA ILE A 14 5.47 -26.92 10.60
C ILE A 14 4.98 -25.62 9.95
N VAL A 15 4.75 -25.66 8.66
CA VAL A 15 4.03 -24.58 7.96
C VAL A 15 2.55 -24.80 8.24
N ASN A 16 1.96 -23.93 9.03
CA ASN A 16 0.53 -23.99 9.33
C ASN A 16 -0.24 -23.41 8.12
N MET A 17 -0.63 -24.28 7.19
CA MET A 17 -1.50 -23.92 6.07
C MET A 17 -2.96 -23.80 6.56
N SER A 18 -3.18 -23.05 7.62
CA SER A 18 -4.52 -22.77 8.13
C SER A 18 -5.33 -22.01 7.09
N SER A 19 -6.64 -22.21 7.11
CA SER A 19 -7.60 -21.55 6.22
C SER A 19 -7.34 -20.04 6.15
N TYR A 20 -7.48 -19.48 4.95
CA TYR A 20 -7.45 -18.05 4.69
C TYR A 20 -8.20 -17.28 5.79
N GLN A 21 -7.53 -16.35 6.43
CA GLN A 21 -8.14 -15.39 7.33
C GLN A 21 -8.09 -14.01 6.70
N ALA A 22 -9.25 -13.36 6.63
CA ALA A 22 -9.32 -11.97 6.19
C ALA A 22 -8.55 -11.10 7.18
N PRO A 23 -7.77 -10.10 6.70
CA PRO A 23 -7.06 -9.20 7.60
C PRO A 23 -8.06 -8.43 8.48
N THR A 24 -7.75 -8.35 9.76
CA THR A 24 -8.58 -7.63 10.73
C THR A 24 -8.51 -6.12 10.50
N ILE A 25 -9.65 -5.46 10.59
CA ILE A 25 -9.76 -4.00 10.59
C ILE A 25 -10.36 -3.59 11.92
N GLN A 26 -9.60 -2.85 12.72
CA GLN A 26 -10.01 -2.51 14.08
C GLN A 26 -9.97 -1.00 14.32
N GLU A 27 -11.11 -0.46 14.75
CA GLU A 27 -11.16 0.88 15.35
C GLU A 27 -10.66 0.80 16.78
N VAL A 28 -9.39 1.14 16.98
CA VAL A 28 -8.76 1.09 18.30
C VAL A 28 -9.34 2.18 19.19
N HIS A 29 -9.79 1.83 20.39
CA HIS A 29 -10.24 2.81 21.39
C HIS A 29 -9.10 3.81 21.70
N ASN A 30 -9.42 5.09 21.87
CA ASN A 30 -8.46 6.17 22.12
C ASN A 30 -7.45 6.46 20.97
N LYS A 31 -7.67 5.94 19.77
CA LYS A 31 -6.91 6.32 18.58
C LYS A 31 -7.85 6.91 17.52
N GLU A 32 -7.36 7.89 16.79
CA GLU A 32 -8.13 8.54 15.73
C GLU A 32 -8.08 7.76 14.40
N TRP A 33 -7.12 6.86 14.25
CA TRP A 33 -6.95 6.02 13.07
C TRP A 33 -7.46 4.60 13.28
N VAL A 34 -7.64 3.91 12.17
CA VAL A 34 -8.10 2.51 12.11
C VAL A 34 -6.92 1.61 11.80
N ALA A 35 -6.69 0.59 12.62
CA ALA A 35 -5.64 -0.40 12.39
C ALA A 35 -6.00 -1.37 11.26
N PHE A 36 -4.99 -1.88 10.54
CA PHE A 36 -5.13 -2.85 9.47
C PHE A 36 -4.14 -4.01 9.64
N GLY A 37 -4.66 -5.19 9.90
CA GLY A 37 -3.92 -6.36 10.38
C GLY A 37 -3.93 -6.46 11.91
N ASP A 38 -3.53 -7.59 12.46
CA ASP A 38 -3.62 -7.88 13.89
C ASP A 38 -2.75 -6.94 14.73
N ASN A 39 -1.55 -6.63 14.26
CA ASN A 39 -0.62 -5.67 14.86
C ASN A 39 -0.47 -4.40 14.03
N ASN A 40 -1.50 -4.04 13.25
CA ASN A 40 -1.43 -2.92 12.31
C ASN A 40 -0.34 -3.08 11.23
N ASP A 41 -0.03 -4.30 10.83
CA ASP A 41 1.12 -4.74 10.04
C ASP A 41 0.74 -5.35 8.68
N TYR A 42 -0.53 -5.26 8.27
CA TYR A 42 -0.98 -5.91 7.04
C TYR A 42 -0.16 -5.49 5.80
N PHE A 43 0.17 -4.21 5.64
CA PHE A 43 0.98 -3.76 4.52
C PHE A 43 2.42 -4.25 4.61
N ASP A 44 2.99 -4.28 5.81
CA ASP A 44 4.35 -4.80 6.05
C ASP A 44 4.41 -6.30 5.67
N ASN A 45 3.40 -7.08 6.04
CA ASN A 45 3.29 -8.49 5.67
C ASN A 45 3.19 -8.69 4.15
N LEU A 46 2.45 -7.84 3.43
CA LEU A 46 2.39 -7.90 1.96
C LEU A 46 3.74 -7.59 1.32
N ILE A 47 4.45 -6.59 1.82
CA ILE A 47 5.78 -6.21 1.34
C ILE A 47 6.78 -7.33 1.61
N GLU A 48 6.75 -7.94 2.79
CA GLU A 48 7.59 -9.09 3.14
C GLU A 48 7.35 -10.25 2.17
N ARG A 49 6.09 -10.64 1.92
CA ARG A 49 5.76 -11.70 0.94
C ARG A 49 6.18 -11.36 -0.50
N TYR A 50 6.18 -10.09 -0.86
CA TYR A 50 6.66 -9.63 -2.16
C TYR A 50 8.18 -9.74 -2.29
N LEU A 51 8.92 -9.47 -1.22
CA LEU A 51 10.39 -9.50 -1.21
C LEU A 51 10.93 -10.93 -1.08
N ASP A 52 10.27 -11.78 -0.29
CA ASP A 52 10.74 -13.12 0.06
C ASP A 52 10.34 -14.19 -0.95
N SER A 53 9.25 -13.99 -1.72
CA SER A 53 8.80 -14.92 -2.74
C SER A 53 9.14 -14.42 -4.13
N PRO A 54 10.14 -15.05 -4.81
CA PRO A 54 10.53 -14.67 -6.17
C PRO A 54 9.37 -14.75 -7.18
N THR A 55 8.52 -15.77 -7.06
CA THR A 55 7.36 -15.95 -7.94
C THR A 55 6.33 -14.85 -7.73
N ASN A 56 5.97 -14.56 -6.50
CA ASN A 56 5.02 -13.49 -6.16
C ASN A 56 5.55 -12.12 -6.62
N GLY A 57 6.82 -11.83 -6.33
CA GLY A 57 7.46 -10.58 -6.75
C GLY A 57 7.48 -10.41 -8.28
N ARG A 58 7.81 -11.47 -9.03
CA ARG A 58 7.82 -11.43 -10.51
C ARG A 58 6.42 -11.26 -11.09
N CYS A 59 5.41 -11.94 -10.54
CA CYS A 59 4.03 -11.80 -10.97
C CYS A 59 3.52 -10.36 -10.74
N ILE A 60 3.74 -9.80 -9.55
CA ILE A 60 3.34 -8.42 -9.23
C ILE A 60 4.02 -7.43 -10.18
N ASN A 61 5.36 -7.51 -10.35
CA ASN A 61 6.11 -6.62 -11.22
C ASN A 61 5.65 -6.73 -12.68
N GLY A 62 5.42 -7.95 -13.17
CA GLY A 62 4.92 -8.18 -14.54
C GLY A 62 3.54 -7.56 -14.76
N ILE A 63 2.63 -7.68 -13.81
CA ILE A 63 1.31 -7.05 -13.89
C ILE A 63 1.42 -5.52 -13.81
N VAL A 64 2.27 -4.98 -12.95
CA VAL A 64 2.52 -3.53 -12.85
C VAL A 64 3.03 -2.98 -14.18
N ASP A 65 3.97 -3.66 -14.83
CA ASP A 65 4.50 -3.24 -16.12
C ASP A 65 3.43 -3.31 -17.23
N MET A 66 2.58 -4.34 -17.22
CA MET A 66 1.46 -4.45 -18.17
C MET A 66 0.40 -3.38 -17.96
N VAL A 67 0.01 -3.09 -16.71
CA VAL A 67 -0.99 -2.08 -16.37
C VAL A 67 -0.48 -0.68 -16.67
N TYR A 68 0.77 -0.40 -16.33
CA TYR A 68 1.39 0.89 -16.62
C TYR A 68 1.58 1.09 -18.13
N GLY A 69 2.02 0.06 -18.87
CA GLY A 69 2.20 0.07 -20.32
C GLY A 69 3.02 1.26 -20.81
N ARG A 70 2.42 2.08 -21.66
CA ARG A 70 3.00 3.35 -22.17
C ARG A 70 2.78 4.53 -21.24
N GLY A 71 2.13 4.33 -20.09
CA GLY A 71 1.75 5.37 -19.16
C GLY A 71 0.39 6.01 -19.49
N LEU A 72 0.17 7.23 -19.00
CA LEU A 72 -1.08 7.93 -19.23
C LEU A 72 -1.11 8.55 -20.63
N GLU A 73 -2.13 8.20 -21.39
CA GLU A 73 -2.44 8.76 -22.70
C GLU A 73 -3.87 9.32 -22.70
N SER A 74 -4.16 10.23 -23.62
CA SER A 74 -5.49 10.79 -23.82
C SER A 74 -5.94 10.54 -25.25
N THR A 75 -7.15 10.06 -25.43
CA THR A 75 -7.77 9.88 -26.74
C THR A 75 -8.05 11.21 -27.44
N ASN A 76 -8.11 12.31 -26.68
CA ASN A 76 -8.41 13.66 -27.19
C ASN A 76 -7.19 14.58 -27.16
N SER A 77 -5.97 14.02 -27.15
CA SER A 77 -4.72 14.78 -27.11
C SER A 77 -4.57 15.77 -28.25
N ASP A 78 -5.09 15.41 -29.43
CA ASP A 78 -5.02 16.24 -30.64
C ASP A 78 -6.02 17.39 -30.59
N ILE A 79 -7.14 17.23 -29.89
CA ILE A 79 -8.19 18.26 -29.75
C ILE A 79 -7.82 19.23 -28.63
N PHE A 80 -7.21 18.77 -27.55
CA PHE A 80 -6.84 19.57 -26.36
C PHE A 80 -5.35 19.40 -26.00
N PRO A 81 -4.42 19.82 -26.88
CA PRO A 81 -2.99 19.55 -26.66
C PRO A 81 -2.42 20.27 -25.44
N GLU A 82 -2.90 21.47 -25.13
CA GLU A 82 -2.43 22.22 -23.95
C GLU A 82 -2.81 21.52 -22.62
N ASP A 83 -4.02 21.00 -22.54
CA ASP A 83 -4.49 20.30 -21.33
C ASP A 83 -3.80 18.94 -21.18
N TYR A 84 -3.50 18.28 -22.29
CA TYR A 84 -2.70 17.07 -22.29
C TYR A 84 -1.28 17.31 -21.77
N VAL A 85 -0.64 18.40 -22.20
CA VAL A 85 0.69 18.79 -21.69
C VAL A 85 0.63 19.11 -20.20
N LYS A 86 -0.38 19.86 -19.74
CA LYS A 86 -0.59 20.14 -18.30
C LYS A 86 -0.81 18.87 -17.49
N MET A 87 -1.61 17.94 -18.01
CA MET A 87 -1.82 16.63 -17.37
C MET A 87 -0.50 15.88 -17.18
N LYS A 88 0.33 15.79 -18.24
CA LYS A 88 1.64 15.12 -18.17
C LYS A 88 2.64 15.80 -17.22
N GLN A 89 2.58 17.12 -17.10
CA GLN A 89 3.40 17.88 -16.16
C GLN A 89 3.01 17.59 -14.69
N LEU A 90 1.72 17.45 -14.41
CA LEU A 90 1.21 17.16 -13.08
C LEU A 90 1.38 15.69 -12.71
N LEU A 91 1.00 14.77 -13.61
CA LEU A 91 1.03 13.32 -13.41
C LEU A 91 2.28 12.74 -14.08
N ARG A 92 3.42 12.96 -13.44
CA ARG A 92 4.71 12.50 -13.98
C ARG A 92 4.74 10.95 -14.08
N PRO A 93 5.33 10.41 -15.15
CA PRO A 93 5.39 8.95 -15.40
C PRO A 93 5.87 8.13 -14.19
N ARG A 94 6.92 8.60 -13.51
CA ARG A 94 7.47 7.96 -12.32
C ARG A 94 6.46 7.86 -11.18
N GLU A 95 5.69 8.91 -10.93
CA GLU A 95 4.73 8.96 -9.83
C GLU A 95 3.52 8.05 -10.12
N VAL A 96 3.09 8.02 -11.40
CA VAL A 96 2.02 7.13 -11.85
C VAL A 96 2.45 5.65 -11.74
N LYS A 97 3.68 5.32 -12.18
CA LYS A 97 4.18 3.94 -12.07
C LYS A 97 4.24 3.47 -10.62
N ARG A 98 4.66 4.33 -9.68
CA ARG A 98 4.65 4.03 -8.25
C ARG A 98 3.25 3.81 -7.71
N LEU A 99 2.27 4.64 -8.13
CA LEU A 99 0.88 4.44 -7.75
C LEU A 99 0.36 3.08 -8.24
N VAL A 100 0.66 2.69 -9.48
CA VAL A 100 0.27 1.37 -10.03
C VAL A 100 0.91 0.24 -9.23
N ASN A 101 2.17 0.41 -8.82
CA ASN A 101 2.86 -0.57 -7.98
C ASN A 101 2.17 -0.74 -6.62
N ASP A 102 1.91 0.35 -5.90
CA ASP A 102 1.22 0.28 -4.61
C ASP A 102 -0.19 -0.30 -4.76
N TYR A 103 -0.91 0.11 -5.82
CA TYR A 103 -2.25 -0.40 -6.09
C TYR A 103 -2.26 -1.91 -6.30
N LYS A 104 -1.27 -2.46 -7.00
CA LYS A 104 -1.17 -3.92 -7.20
C LYS A 104 -0.64 -4.63 -5.97
N LEU A 105 0.42 -4.10 -5.34
CA LEU A 105 1.08 -4.72 -4.20
C LEU A 105 0.25 -4.65 -2.92
N LEU A 106 -0.36 -3.48 -2.66
CA LEU A 106 -1.06 -3.18 -1.39
C LEU A 106 -2.59 -3.13 -1.52
N GLY A 107 -3.13 -3.33 -2.75
CA GLY A 107 -4.55 -3.30 -3.04
C GLY A 107 -5.15 -1.89 -3.12
N GLN A 108 -4.38 -0.88 -2.83
CA GLN A 108 -4.76 0.54 -2.86
C GLN A 108 -3.50 1.40 -2.96
N GLY A 109 -3.66 2.65 -3.38
CA GLY A 109 -2.53 3.56 -3.52
C GLY A 109 -2.93 4.99 -3.23
N ALA A 110 -1.96 5.87 -2.99
CA ALA A 110 -2.20 7.25 -2.64
C ALA A 110 -1.37 8.23 -3.46
N MET A 111 -1.98 9.37 -3.77
CA MET A 111 -1.31 10.53 -4.35
C MET A 111 -1.50 11.74 -3.46
N GLN A 112 -0.43 12.50 -3.25
CA GLN A 112 -0.49 13.78 -2.57
C GLN A 112 -0.64 14.90 -3.59
N LEU A 113 -1.65 15.72 -3.39
CA LEU A 113 -1.89 16.94 -4.13
C LEU A 113 -1.38 18.12 -3.30
N THR A 114 -0.50 18.92 -3.89
CA THR A 114 0.01 20.16 -3.26
C THR A 114 -0.56 21.36 -3.98
N TYR A 115 -1.26 22.21 -3.25
CA TYR A 115 -1.85 23.44 -3.75
C TYR A 115 -0.92 24.65 -3.57
N ASN A 116 -1.23 25.73 -4.27
CA ASN A 116 -0.71 27.04 -3.93
C ASN A 116 -1.31 27.53 -2.59
N LYS A 117 -0.71 28.54 -1.96
CA LYS A 117 -1.17 29.09 -0.68
C LYS A 117 -2.64 29.53 -0.69
N ALA A 118 -3.13 30.02 -1.81
CA ALA A 118 -4.52 30.44 -1.99
C ALA A 118 -5.49 29.30 -2.30
N LYS A 119 -5.00 28.04 -2.43
CA LYS A 119 -5.79 26.86 -2.81
C LYS A 119 -6.59 26.96 -4.12
N THR A 120 -6.14 27.81 -5.02
CA THR A 120 -6.80 28.02 -6.33
C THR A 120 -6.26 27.10 -7.41
N LYS A 121 -5.06 26.54 -7.24
CA LYS A 121 -4.38 25.72 -8.25
C LYS A 121 -3.56 24.62 -7.62
N ILE A 122 -3.63 23.43 -8.20
CA ILE A 122 -2.74 22.30 -7.87
C ILE A 122 -1.38 22.58 -8.55
N LEU A 123 -0.33 22.63 -7.76
CA LEU A 123 1.04 22.86 -8.22
C LEU A 123 1.78 21.56 -8.52
N LYS A 124 1.48 20.52 -7.74
CA LYS A 124 2.19 19.24 -7.82
C LYS A 124 1.28 18.10 -7.42
N VAL A 125 1.41 16.99 -8.12
CA VAL A 125 0.87 15.68 -7.74
C VAL A 125 2.03 14.72 -7.62
N SER A 126 2.15 14.03 -6.50
CA SER A 126 3.22 13.07 -6.24
C SER A 126 2.68 11.83 -5.56
N HIS A 127 3.29 10.70 -5.85
CA HIS A 127 3.01 9.45 -5.14
C HIS A 127 3.25 9.63 -3.63
N PHE A 128 2.39 9.03 -2.83
CA PHE A 128 2.56 8.94 -1.38
C PHE A 128 2.55 7.46 -0.98
N PRO A 129 3.59 6.97 -0.27
CA PRO A 129 3.69 5.56 0.10
C PRO A 129 2.50 5.10 0.93
N MET A 130 1.73 4.14 0.40
CA MET A 130 0.46 3.72 1.02
C MET A 130 0.67 2.99 2.35
N GLU A 131 1.75 2.26 2.51
CA GLU A 131 2.10 1.55 3.75
C GLU A 131 2.25 2.48 4.95
N THR A 132 2.60 3.74 4.72
CA THR A 132 2.77 4.75 5.77
C THR A 132 1.47 5.43 6.20
N LEU A 133 0.34 5.07 5.58
CA LEU A 133 -0.95 5.71 5.83
C LEU A 133 -1.92 4.79 6.57
N ARG A 134 -2.69 5.40 7.50
CA ARG A 134 -3.86 4.75 8.12
C ARG A 134 -5.06 5.66 8.02
N ALA A 135 -6.22 5.07 7.74
CA ALA A 135 -7.47 5.80 7.59
C ALA A 135 -7.92 6.41 8.92
N GLU A 136 -8.40 7.64 8.90
CA GLU A 136 -9.13 8.25 10.01
C GLU A 136 -10.46 7.52 10.23
N LYS A 137 -10.92 7.43 11.47
CA LYS A 137 -12.26 6.92 11.78
C LYS A 137 -13.33 7.70 11.03
N ALA A 138 -14.24 6.97 10.41
CA ALA A 138 -15.26 7.57 9.57
C ALA A 138 -16.23 8.45 10.39
N THR A 139 -16.48 9.64 9.89
CA THR A 139 -17.48 10.55 10.44
C THR A 139 -18.64 10.65 9.44
N LYS A 140 -19.85 10.29 9.86
CA LYS A 140 -21.06 10.26 9.00
C LYS A 140 -20.82 9.47 7.69
N GLY A 141 -20.18 8.30 7.80
CA GLY A 141 -19.90 7.43 6.65
C GLY A 141 -18.86 7.97 5.66
N LYS A 142 -17.96 8.85 6.08
CA LYS A 142 -16.90 9.39 5.23
C LYS A 142 -15.56 9.45 5.96
N ILE A 143 -14.51 8.98 5.32
CA ILE A 143 -13.12 9.15 5.77
C ILE A 143 -12.67 10.52 5.32
N LYS A 144 -12.34 11.41 6.28
CA LYS A 144 -11.99 12.82 6.00
C LYS A 144 -10.49 13.05 5.93
N ALA A 145 -9.68 12.15 6.48
CA ALA A 145 -8.23 12.27 6.48
C ALA A 145 -7.55 10.90 6.59
N TYR A 146 -6.25 10.91 6.40
CA TYR A 146 -5.36 9.80 6.70
C TYR A 146 -4.28 10.28 7.66
N TYR A 147 -3.84 9.40 8.53
CA TYR A 147 -2.73 9.60 9.43
C TYR A 147 -1.45 9.02 8.84
N TYR A 148 -0.40 9.81 8.83
CA TYR A 148 0.93 9.41 8.38
C TYR A 148 1.83 9.06 9.56
N HIS A 149 2.46 7.91 9.49
CA HIS A 149 3.56 7.49 10.35
C HIS A 149 4.58 6.68 9.55
N PRO A 150 5.89 6.87 9.75
CA PRO A 150 6.91 6.18 8.94
C PRO A 150 6.93 4.66 9.12
N SER A 151 6.64 4.17 10.33
CA SER A 151 6.53 2.74 10.65
C SER A 151 5.37 2.50 11.60
N TRP A 152 4.28 1.93 11.10
CA TRP A 152 3.10 1.65 11.91
C TRP A 152 3.29 0.48 12.88
N LYS A 153 4.15 -0.47 12.54
CA LYS A 153 4.52 -1.59 13.42
C LYS A 153 5.19 -1.11 14.71
N ASP A 154 6.00 -0.04 14.60
CA ASP A 154 6.74 0.54 15.73
C ASP A 154 6.04 1.75 16.37
N CYS A 155 4.84 2.09 15.90
CA CYS A 155 4.10 3.25 16.39
C CYS A 155 3.69 3.09 17.85
N LYS A 156 4.27 3.91 18.72
CA LYS A 156 4.01 3.92 20.16
C LYS A 156 2.82 4.79 20.53
N ASN A 157 2.31 4.61 21.73
CA ASN A 157 1.21 5.44 22.24
C ASN A 157 1.60 6.92 22.43
N SER A 158 2.90 7.19 22.61
CA SER A 158 3.46 8.54 22.71
C SER A 158 3.57 9.27 21.38
N ASP A 159 3.50 8.54 20.26
CA ASP A 159 3.71 9.11 18.95
C ASP A 159 2.46 9.87 18.50
N SER A 160 2.69 10.96 17.77
CA SER A 160 1.63 11.81 17.22
C SER A 160 1.67 11.75 15.69
N PRO A 161 1.02 10.75 15.08
CA PRO A 161 0.95 10.64 13.62
C PRO A 161 0.37 11.90 13.00
N LYS A 162 0.95 12.31 11.86
CA LYS A 162 0.52 13.53 11.17
C LYS A 162 -0.79 13.30 10.42
N ARG A 163 -1.82 14.07 10.75
CA ARG A 163 -3.09 14.05 10.03
C ARG A 163 -2.97 14.81 8.70
N ILE A 164 -3.39 14.19 7.59
CA ILE A 164 -3.42 14.78 6.25
C ILE A 164 -4.85 14.62 5.70
N PRO A 165 -5.53 15.72 5.33
CA PRO A 165 -6.91 15.66 4.86
C PRO A 165 -7.01 14.97 3.50
N THR A 166 -8.16 14.34 3.22
CA THR A 166 -8.48 13.79 1.90
C THR A 166 -8.84 14.89 0.92
N PHE A 167 -8.57 14.65 -0.35
CA PHE A 167 -8.99 15.50 -1.45
C PHE A 167 -10.51 15.76 -1.39
N GLY A 168 -10.89 17.02 -1.47
CA GLY A 168 -12.30 17.42 -1.41
C GLY A 168 -12.92 17.39 -0.01
N SER A 169 -12.14 17.22 1.06
CA SER A 169 -12.64 17.27 2.45
C SER A 169 -13.04 18.66 2.90
N GLY A 170 -12.76 19.70 2.10
CA GLY A 170 -13.07 21.11 2.41
C GLY A 170 -12.11 21.76 3.40
N SER A 171 -10.92 21.18 3.64
CA SER A 171 -9.88 21.82 4.44
C SER A 171 -9.45 23.13 3.79
N LYS A 172 -9.54 24.25 4.52
CA LYS A 172 -9.14 25.58 4.04
C LYS A 172 -7.67 25.91 4.37
N THR A 173 -7.10 25.25 5.35
CA THR A 173 -5.79 25.59 5.93
C THR A 173 -4.66 24.73 5.36
N GLU A 174 -4.93 23.47 5.06
CA GLU A 174 -3.91 22.52 4.64
C GLU A 174 -3.62 22.66 3.14
N VAL A 175 -2.37 22.87 2.81
CA VAL A 175 -1.89 22.99 1.41
C VAL A 175 -1.77 21.62 0.73
N ASN A 176 -1.61 20.56 1.52
CA ASN A 176 -1.47 19.19 1.04
C ASN A 176 -2.74 18.41 1.34
N GLU A 177 -3.24 17.71 0.35
CA GLU A 177 -4.36 16.77 0.45
C GLU A 177 -3.98 15.42 -0.14
N LEU A 178 -4.58 14.33 0.33
CA LEU A 178 -4.37 13.00 -0.19
C LEU A 178 -5.57 12.54 -1.02
N TYR A 179 -5.30 11.99 -2.19
CA TYR A 179 -6.26 11.23 -2.96
C TYR A 179 -5.89 9.76 -2.88
N VAL A 180 -6.75 8.96 -2.25
CA VAL A 180 -6.51 7.51 -2.08
C VAL A 180 -7.35 6.74 -3.10
N PHE A 181 -6.67 6.00 -3.95
CA PHE A 181 -7.25 5.07 -4.90
C PHE A 181 -7.53 3.75 -4.19
N LYS A 182 -8.79 3.50 -3.92
CA LYS A 182 -9.24 2.30 -3.22
C LYS A 182 -10.37 1.65 -4.00
N PRO A 183 -10.19 0.41 -4.53
CA PRO A 183 -11.26 -0.32 -5.18
C PRO A 183 -12.31 -0.74 -4.15
N TYR A 184 -13.54 -0.90 -4.61
CA TYR A 184 -14.58 -1.49 -3.78
C TYR A 184 -14.27 -2.97 -3.51
N ARG A 185 -14.30 -3.36 -2.25
CA ARG A 185 -14.22 -4.75 -1.80
C ARG A 185 -15.33 -4.99 -0.77
N SER A 186 -16.17 -5.98 -1.03
CA SER A 186 -17.25 -6.37 -0.10
C SER A 186 -16.69 -6.73 1.27
N GLY A 187 -17.27 -6.18 2.34
CA GLY A 187 -16.82 -6.38 3.71
C GLY A 187 -15.68 -5.48 4.17
N PHE A 188 -15.09 -4.66 3.27
CA PHE A 188 -13.97 -3.78 3.60
C PHE A 188 -14.32 -2.32 3.36
N TYR A 189 -14.55 -1.58 4.45
CA TYR A 189 -14.93 -0.18 4.37
C TYR A 189 -13.73 0.77 4.38
N TYR A 190 -12.83 0.62 5.35
CA TYR A 190 -11.68 1.53 5.55
C TYR A 190 -10.56 1.28 4.54
N TYR A 191 -10.33 0.02 4.21
CA TYR A 191 -9.22 -0.44 3.38
C TYR A 191 -9.72 -1.34 2.25
N ALA A 192 -8.86 -1.63 1.30
CA ALA A 192 -9.06 -2.69 0.33
C ALA A 192 -8.01 -3.77 0.52
N THR A 193 -8.41 -5.03 0.35
CA THR A 193 -7.47 -6.14 0.29
C THR A 193 -6.93 -6.30 -1.13
N VAL A 194 -5.80 -6.97 -1.25
CA VAL A 194 -5.21 -7.30 -2.56
C VAL A 194 -6.05 -8.35 -3.29
N ASP A 195 -6.01 -8.33 -4.61
CA ASP A 195 -6.74 -9.30 -5.45
C ASP A 195 -6.13 -10.70 -5.41
N TYR A 196 -4.84 -10.81 -5.06
CA TYR A 196 -4.11 -12.08 -4.89
C TYR A 196 -4.04 -12.58 -3.43
N GLN A 197 -4.90 -12.07 -2.56
CA GLN A 197 -4.90 -12.41 -1.12
C GLN A 197 -4.91 -13.93 -0.86
N ALA A 198 -5.68 -14.70 -1.63
CA ALA A 198 -5.74 -16.15 -1.50
C ALA A 198 -4.42 -16.86 -1.85
N CYS A 199 -3.53 -16.20 -2.60
CA CYS A 199 -2.24 -16.74 -3.02
C CYS A 199 -1.11 -16.48 -2.02
N LEU A 200 -1.33 -15.67 -0.99
CA LEU A 200 -0.29 -15.30 -0.02
C LEU A 200 0.27 -16.52 0.73
N GLN A 201 -0.53 -17.54 0.96
CA GLN A 201 -0.09 -18.79 1.58
C GLN A 201 0.96 -19.53 0.71
N TYR A 202 0.81 -19.47 -0.61
CA TYR A 202 1.80 -20.07 -1.53
C TYR A 202 3.10 -19.26 -1.56
N ALA A 203 3.04 -17.93 -1.45
CA ALA A 203 4.22 -17.08 -1.32
C ALA A 203 4.99 -17.38 -0.03
N GLU A 204 4.28 -17.61 1.08
CA GLU A 204 4.87 -18.03 2.34
C GLU A 204 5.54 -19.40 2.23
N LEU A 205 4.85 -20.38 1.65
CA LEU A 205 5.39 -21.72 1.42
C LEU A 205 6.67 -21.68 0.55
N GLU A 206 6.68 -20.89 -0.52
CA GLU A 206 7.86 -20.72 -1.37
C GLU A 206 9.05 -20.17 -0.58
N SER A 207 8.83 -19.16 0.25
CA SER A 207 9.86 -18.60 1.13
C SER A 207 10.42 -19.64 2.09
N GLU A 208 9.57 -20.40 2.79
CA GLU A 208 10.00 -21.43 3.73
C GLU A 208 10.75 -22.58 3.05
N VAL A 209 10.31 -23.04 1.87
CA VAL A 209 11.01 -24.05 1.07
C VAL A 209 12.38 -23.56 0.64
N SER A 210 12.49 -22.30 0.20
CA SER A 210 13.75 -21.69 -0.18
C SER A 210 14.72 -21.62 1.00
N ASN A 211 14.26 -21.21 2.16
CA ASN A 211 15.05 -21.15 3.39
C ASN A 211 15.54 -22.54 3.83
N TYR A 212 14.71 -23.55 3.67
CA TYR A 212 15.10 -24.94 4.00
C TYR A 212 16.20 -25.47 3.07
N HIS A 213 16.18 -25.15 1.78
CA HIS A 213 17.19 -25.59 0.84
C HIS A 213 18.53 -24.87 0.95
N ILE A 214 18.55 -23.68 1.54
CA ILE A 214 19.77 -22.86 1.70
C ILE A 214 20.46 -23.14 3.05
N SER A 215 19.73 -23.65 4.06
CA SER A 215 20.25 -23.98 5.38
C SER A 215 20.96 -25.34 5.42
#